data_d8b90a19afca02f740ebc790e22c3dea
#
_entry.id   d8b90a19afca02f740ebc790e22c3dea
#
_cell.length_a   1.000
_cell.length_b   1.000
_cell.length_c   1.000
_cell.angle_alpha   90.00
_cell.angle_beta   90.00
_cell.angle_gamma   90.00
#
_symmetry.space_group_name_H-M   'P 1'
#
loop_
_entity.id
_entity.type
_entity.pdbx_description
1 polymer ?
#
loop_
_entity_poly.entity_id
_entity_poly.type
_entity_poly.pdbx_seq_one_letter_code
_entity_poly.pdbx_strand_id
1 'polypeptide(L)'
;VHCKPRQIGDSTVGNAWNFSYGYRCLDPIRTLIMANDADATDSLFRCLKHFHDSLPSVLKRPLKRSNRKELEFADTGVIWRCLTAGGRGQGRAWTHQRLHADEVAFWPNDESVWASVTSTLHEGPHKQIFVTSTPNGPGGLYHRLVMQAMADPATCFRFFRWADHAAYRMRPPADWEPTQEEADLASLHGLDILQLYWRHQKIWGGQGI
;
A
#
# COMPACT_ATOMS: atom_id res chain seq x y z
N VAL A 1 9.84 -0.25 -1.38
CA VAL A 1 8.83 -0.76 -2.34
C VAL A 1 8.36 -2.12 -1.88
N HIS A 2 7.06 -2.31 -1.73
CA HIS A 2 6.45 -3.57 -1.31
C HIS A 2 5.67 -4.20 -2.45
N CYS A 3 6.01 -5.43 -2.80
CA CYS A 3 5.28 -6.29 -3.72
C CYS A 3 4.51 -7.34 -2.90
N LYS A 4 3.19 -7.28 -2.95
CA LYS A 4 2.32 -8.01 -2.03
C LYS A 4 1.17 -8.73 -2.73
N PRO A 5 0.63 -9.82 -2.17
CA PRO A 5 -0.68 -10.31 -2.52
C PRO A 5 -1.78 -9.41 -1.93
N ARG A 6 -3.02 -9.62 -2.33
CA ARG A 6 -4.16 -8.86 -1.81
C ARG A 6 -4.41 -9.15 -0.33
N GLN A 7 -5.01 -8.20 0.39
CA GLN A 7 -5.59 -8.36 1.74
C GLN A 7 -4.63 -8.84 2.84
N ILE A 8 -3.34 -8.58 2.73
CA ILE A 8 -2.37 -8.90 3.80
C ILE A 8 -2.20 -7.77 4.84
N GLY A 9 -2.94 -6.67 4.69
CA GLY A 9 -2.86 -5.53 5.62
C GLY A 9 -1.71 -4.56 5.36
N ASP A 10 -0.96 -4.70 4.29
CA ASP A 10 0.24 -3.90 4.01
C ASP A 10 -0.07 -2.39 3.85
N SER A 11 -1.18 -2.04 3.20
CA SER A 11 -1.65 -0.64 3.11
C SER A 11 -1.96 -0.04 4.48
N THR A 12 -2.51 -0.85 5.40
CA THR A 12 -2.74 -0.47 6.80
C THR A 12 -1.42 -0.24 7.53
N VAL A 13 -0.43 -1.12 7.32
CA VAL A 13 0.91 -0.96 7.90
C VAL A 13 1.59 0.32 7.38
N GLY A 14 1.50 0.59 6.08
CA GLY A 14 2.01 1.84 5.48
C GLY A 14 1.37 3.09 6.09
N ASN A 15 0.05 3.07 6.29
CA ASN A 15 -0.68 4.13 6.97
C ASN A 15 -0.24 4.28 8.44
N ALA A 16 -0.15 3.17 9.18
CA ALA A 16 0.29 3.18 10.57
C ALA A 16 1.71 3.73 10.72
N TRP A 17 2.61 3.36 9.81
CA TRP A 17 3.97 3.88 9.76
C TRP A 17 3.98 5.40 9.57
N ASN A 18 3.24 5.91 8.59
CA ASN A 18 3.16 7.34 8.31
C ASN A 18 2.46 8.12 9.44
N PHE A 19 1.40 7.55 10.04
CA PHE A 19 0.74 8.13 11.21
C PHE A 19 1.69 8.20 12.41
N SER A 20 2.32 7.09 12.78
CA SER A 20 3.24 7.00 13.90
C SER A 20 4.43 7.95 13.76
N TYR A 21 4.97 8.09 12.53
CA TYR A 21 6.03 9.03 12.27
C TYR A 21 5.58 10.47 12.48
N GLY A 22 4.49 10.90 11.86
CA GLY A 22 3.95 12.25 12.02
C GLY A 22 3.48 12.54 13.44
N TYR A 23 2.91 11.53 14.13
CA TYR A 23 2.50 11.68 15.53
C TYR A 23 3.68 12.04 16.46
N ARG A 24 4.86 11.49 16.20
CA ARG A 24 6.08 11.73 16.98
C ARG A 24 6.90 12.93 16.52
N CYS A 25 6.61 13.44 15.32
CA CYS A 25 7.33 14.57 14.76
C CYS A 25 6.85 15.88 15.41
N LEU A 26 7.80 16.76 15.70
CA LEU A 26 7.53 18.12 16.19
C LEU A 26 7.57 19.14 15.06
N ASP A 27 8.18 18.80 13.92
CA ASP A 27 8.24 19.63 12.72
C ASP A 27 6.92 19.51 11.92
N PRO A 28 6.49 20.58 11.26
CA PRO A 28 5.25 20.60 10.47
C PRO A 28 5.41 19.85 9.14
N ILE A 29 5.49 18.52 9.19
CA ILE A 29 5.61 17.67 8.02
C ILE A 29 4.28 17.44 7.32
N ARG A 30 4.35 17.21 6.02
CA ARG A 30 3.21 16.92 5.14
C ARG A 30 3.37 15.54 4.52
N THR A 31 2.37 14.70 4.70
CA THR A 31 2.29 13.36 4.12
C THR A 31 1.17 13.31 3.09
N LEU A 32 1.51 12.95 1.86
CA LEU A 32 0.55 12.63 0.82
C LEU A 32 0.30 11.12 0.80
N ILE A 33 -0.95 10.72 0.83
CA ILE A 33 -1.40 9.34 0.70
C ILE A 33 -2.24 9.26 -0.58
N MET A 34 -1.89 8.33 -1.47
CA MET A 34 -2.59 8.18 -2.75
C MET A 34 -2.97 6.73 -3.00
N ALA A 35 -4.19 6.52 -3.48
CA ALA A 35 -4.68 5.23 -3.95
C ALA A 35 -5.19 5.31 -5.39
N ASN A 36 -5.43 4.16 -6.02
CA ASN A 36 -5.85 4.03 -7.40
C ASN A 36 -7.26 4.58 -7.69
N ASP A 37 -8.18 4.50 -6.71
CA ASP A 37 -9.57 4.94 -6.83
C ASP A 37 -10.09 5.66 -5.58
N ALA A 38 -11.31 6.18 -5.66
CA ALA A 38 -11.91 6.97 -4.59
C ALA A 38 -12.25 6.13 -3.34
N ASP A 39 -12.73 4.91 -3.51
CA ASP A 39 -13.13 4.03 -2.41
C ASP A 39 -11.90 3.57 -1.62
N ALA A 40 -10.83 3.20 -2.31
CA ALA A 40 -9.54 2.90 -1.70
C ALA A 40 -8.98 4.12 -0.95
N THR A 41 -9.04 5.31 -1.55
CA THR A 41 -8.61 6.58 -0.92
C THR A 41 -9.41 6.86 0.35
N ASP A 42 -10.73 6.75 0.32
CA ASP A 42 -11.60 6.94 1.49
C ASP A 42 -11.34 5.88 2.58
N SER A 43 -11.03 4.65 2.18
CA SER A 43 -10.67 3.57 3.11
C SER A 43 -9.36 3.85 3.84
N LEU A 44 -8.32 4.27 3.12
CA LEU A 44 -7.04 4.66 3.71
C LEU A 44 -7.19 5.85 4.66
N PHE A 45 -8.03 6.83 4.29
CA PHE A 45 -8.28 7.98 5.14
C PHE A 45 -9.05 7.62 6.41
N ARG A 46 -10.08 6.75 6.32
CA ARG A 46 -10.78 6.22 7.51
C ARG A 46 -9.83 5.47 8.44
N CYS A 47 -8.92 4.67 7.89
CA CYS A 47 -7.89 3.98 8.66
C CYS A 47 -6.99 4.97 9.43
N LEU A 48 -6.54 6.04 8.77
CA LEU A 48 -5.73 7.10 9.38
C LEU A 48 -6.48 7.78 10.55
N LYS A 49 -7.74 8.14 10.34
CA LYS A 49 -8.58 8.73 11.40
C LYS A 49 -8.79 7.75 12.57
N HIS A 50 -9.01 6.47 12.26
CA HIS A 50 -9.17 5.45 13.28
C HIS A 50 -7.95 5.35 14.19
N PHE A 51 -6.73 5.48 13.68
CA PHE A 51 -5.52 5.49 14.52
C PHE A 51 -5.56 6.65 15.52
N HIS A 52 -5.92 7.86 15.10
CA HIS A 52 -6.06 9.00 15.99
C HIS A 52 -7.20 8.79 17.02
N ASP A 53 -8.36 8.36 16.55
CA ASP A 53 -9.57 8.25 17.37
C ASP A 53 -9.45 7.14 18.42
N SER A 54 -8.64 6.10 18.14
CA SER A 54 -8.38 4.98 19.05
C SER A 54 -7.31 5.27 20.10
N LEU A 55 -6.62 6.40 20.04
CA LEU A 55 -5.65 6.77 21.07
C LEU A 55 -6.37 7.06 22.41
N PRO A 56 -5.76 6.69 23.54
CA PRO A 56 -6.20 7.18 24.85
C PRO A 56 -6.29 8.71 24.87
N SER A 57 -7.25 9.27 25.60
CA SER A 57 -7.50 10.73 25.62
C SER A 57 -6.27 11.56 25.97
N VAL A 58 -5.43 11.06 26.88
CA VAL A 58 -4.18 11.71 27.32
C VAL A 58 -3.10 11.76 26.22
N LEU A 59 -3.23 10.92 25.19
CA LEU A 59 -2.31 10.85 24.04
C LEU A 59 -2.91 11.50 22.78
N LYS A 60 -4.20 11.88 22.80
CA LYS A 60 -4.80 12.52 21.62
C LYS A 60 -4.28 13.93 21.45
N ARG A 61 -3.64 14.17 20.31
CA ARG A 61 -3.26 15.53 19.92
C ARG A 61 -4.48 16.30 19.43
N PRO A 62 -4.60 17.60 19.70
CA PRO A 62 -5.69 18.42 19.22
C PRO A 62 -5.64 18.53 17.70
N LEU A 63 -6.81 18.41 17.06
CA LEU A 63 -6.96 18.55 15.63
C LEU A 63 -7.33 19.98 15.25
N LYS A 64 -6.57 20.59 14.34
CA LYS A 64 -6.93 21.83 13.67
C LYS A 64 -7.88 21.56 12.51
N ARG A 65 -7.69 20.43 11.81
CA ARG A 65 -8.50 20.03 10.66
C ARG A 65 -8.75 18.53 10.67
N SER A 66 -9.99 18.14 10.47
CA SER A 66 -10.40 16.75 10.26
C SER A 66 -11.60 16.75 9.31
N ASN A 67 -11.36 16.72 8.00
CA ASN A 67 -12.38 16.67 6.98
C ASN A 67 -12.32 15.35 6.18
N ARG A 68 -12.87 15.30 4.96
CA ARG A 68 -12.87 14.07 4.14
C ARG A 68 -11.50 13.71 3.53
N LYS A 69 -10.56 14.66 3.47
CA LYS A 69 -9.30 14.50 2.75
C LYS A 69 -8.07 14.86 3.56
N GLU A 70 -8.24 15.54 4.69
CA GLU A 70 -7.13 16.08 5.47
C GLU A 70 -7.33 15.86 6.97
N LEU A 71 -6.26 15.43 7.62
CA LEU A 71 -6.09 15.40 9.06
C LEU A 71 -4.89 16.27 9.42
N GLU A 72 -5.06 17.28 10.28
CA GLU A 72 -4.01 18.23 10.68
C GLU A 72 -3.99 18.38 12.19
N PHE A 73 -2.80 18.23 12.80
CA PHE A 73 -2.58 18.53 14.21
C PHE A 73 -2.46 20.04 14.45
N ALA A 74 -3.10 20.53 15.50
CA ALA A 74 -3.09 21.96 15.83
C ALA A 74 -1.78 22.43 16.46
N ASP A 75 -1.13 21.56 17.19
CA ASP A 75 0.09 21.84 17.97
C ASP A 75 1.37 21.81 17.13
N THR A 76 1.47 20.89 16.16
CA THR A 76 2.68 20.73 15.35
C THR A 76 2.52 21.15 13.89
N GLY A 77 1.28 21.30 13.41
CA GLY A 77 1.01 21.53 11.99
C GLY A 77 1.30 20.33 11.09
N VAL A 78 1.52 19.15 11.67
CA VAL A 78 1.63 17.91 10.87
C VAL A 78 0.32 17.64 10.16
N ILE A 79 0.41 17.36 8.86
CA ILE A 79 -0.79 17.16 8.03
C ILE A 79 -0.68 15.91 7.16
N TRP A 80 -1.75 15.14 7.10
CA TRP A 80 -1.96 14.05 6.14
C TRP A 80 -3.06 14.45 5.17
N ARG A 81 -2.79 14.26 3.88
CA ARG A 81 -3.77 14.47 2.81
C ARG A 81 -3.91 13.21 1.99
N CYS A 82 -5.16 12.80 1.74
CA CYS A 82 -5.47 11.66 0.88
C CYS A 82 -6.03 12.14 -0.46
N LEU A 83 -5.48 11.63 -1.57
CA LEU A 83 -5.88 11.93 -2.94
C LEU A 83 -6.00 10.65 -3.75
N THR A 84 -6.88 10.68 -4.76
CA THR A 84 -7.02 9.58 -5.72
C THR A 84 -6.13 9.82 -6.92
N ALA A 85 -5.41 8.80 -7.40
CA ALA A 85 -4.60 8.86 -8.61
C ALA A 85 -5.46 9.14 -9.85
N GLY A 86 -4.98 9.97 -10.79
CA GLY A 86 -5.72 10.36 -12.00
C GLY A 86 -6.76 11.49 -11.83
N GLY A 87 -7.02 12.00 -10.62
CA GLY A 87 -7.94 13.11 -10.37
C GLY A 87 -7.40 14.48 -10.85
N ARG A 88 -8.27 15.46 -11.03
CA ARG A 88 -7.87 16.82 -11.46
C ARG A 88 -7.04 17.52 -10.38
N GLY A 89 -5.94 18.17 -10.77
CA GLY A 89 -5.10 19.00 -9.88
C GLY A 89 -4.21 18.27 -8.90
N GLN A 90 -3.82 17.05 -9.23
CA GLN A 90 -3.04 16.18 -8.36
C GLN A 90 -1.63 16.70 -8.10
N GLY A 91 -1.32 16.89 -6.84
CA GLY A 91 0.04 17.07 -6.32
C GLY A 91 0.75 18.38 -6.69
N ARG A 92 0.42 19.00 -7.81
CA ARG A 92 1.18 20.15 -8.38
C ARG A 92 1.25 21.40 -7.50
N ALA A 93 0.31 21.54 -6.57
CA ALA A 93 0.21 22.75 -5.73
C ALA A 93 0.52 22.49 -4.25
N TRP A 94 1.00 21.28 -3.90
CA TRP A 94 1.17 20.91 -2.51
C TRP A 94 2.50 20.17 -2.29
N THR A 95 3.47 20.87 -1.77
CA THR A 95 4.77 20.30 -1.37
C THR A 95 4.58 19.39 -0.17
N HIS A 96 5.16 18.19 -0.23
CA HIS A 96 5.11 17.19 0.85
C HIS A 96 6.49 16.56 1.05
N GLN A 97 6.73 16.02 2.23
CA GLN A 97 7.96 15.32 2.58
C GLN A 97 7.82 13.81 2.48
N ARG A 98 6.59 13.31 2.62
CA ARG A 98 6.33 11.87 2.65
C ARG A 98 5.23 11.52 1.65
N LEU A 99 5.43 10.42 0.94
CA LEU A 99 4.47 9.86 0.00
C LEU A 99 4.17 8.40 0.37
N HIS A 100 2.89 8.08 0.55
CA HIS A 100 2.38 6.72 0.56
C HIS A 100 1.59 6.49 -0.72
N ALA A 101 2.15 5.73 -1.64
CA ALA A 101 1.58 5.38 -2.93
C ALA A 101 1.06 3.94 -2.87
N ASP A 102 -0.26 3.80 -2.78
CA ASP A 102 -0.95 2.51 -2.65
C ASP A 102 -1.56 2.08 -3.98
N GLU A 103 -1.49 0.78 -4.26
CA GLU A 103 -1.98 0.12 -5.48
C GLU A 103 -1.48 0.78 -6.77
N VAL A 104 -0.18 1.13 -6.82
CA VAL A 104 0.46 1.88 -7.93
C VAL A 104 0.34 1.15 -9.27
N ALA A 105 0.32 -0.18 -9.28
CA ALA A 105 0.14 -0.97 -10.51
C ALA A 105 -1.22 -0.74 -11.21
N PHE A 106 -2.17 -0.10 -10.52
CA PHE A 106 -3.51 0.19 -11.01
C PHE A 106 -3.79 1.69 -11.17
N TRP A 107 -2.77 2.52 -11.06
CA TRP A 107 -2.95 3.96 -11.23
C TRP A 107 -3.25 4.32 -12.68
N PRO A 108 -4.27 5.15 -12.97
CA PRO A 108 -4.50 5.65 -14.30
C PRO A 108 -3.40 6.65 -14.68
N ASN A 109 -2.89 6.57 -15.92
CA ASN A 109 -1.79 7.42 -16.40
C ASN A 109 -0.59 7.46 -15.44
N ASP A 110 -0.21 6.31 -14.93
CA ASP A 110 0.70 6.07 -13.82
C ASP A 110 2.00 6.87 -13.89
N GLU A 111 2.68 6.91 -15.04
CA GLU A 111 3.92 7.67 -15.26
C GLU A 111 3.71 9.18 -15.07
N SER A 112 2.64 9.73 -15.62
CA SER A 112 2.34 11.16 -15.51
C SER A 112 1.96 11.55 -14.08
N VAL A 113 1.17 10.72 -13.41
CA VAL A 113 0.78 10.91 -12.01
C VAL A 113 2.01 10.82 -11.11
N TRP A 114 2.85 9.81 -11.32
CA TRP A 114 4.09 9.61 -10.57
C TRP A 114 5.03 10.81 -10.70
N ALA A 115 5.31 11.23 -11.94
CA ALA A 115 6.14 12.40 -12.19
C ALA A 115 5.60 13.66 -11.51
N SER A 116 4.28 13.84 -11.54
CA SER A 116 3.62 14.99 -10.89
C SER A 116 3.77 14.99 -9.37
N VAL A 117 3.57 13.84 -8.72
CA VAL A 117 3.64 13.79 -7.24
C VAL A 117 5.06 13.77 -6.72
N THR A 118 5.99 13.14 -7.43
CA THR A 118 7.40 13.12 -7.02
C THR A 118 8.09 14.45 -7.25
N SER A 119 7.69 15.24 -8.25
CA SER A 119 8.23 16.61 -8.46
C SER A 119 7.89 17.58 -7.33
N THR A 120 6.89 17.29 -6.51
CA THR A 120 6.50 18.10 -5.35
C THR A 120 7.00 17.52 -4.02
N LEU A 121 7.75 16.43 -4.07
CA LEU A 121 8.38 15.84 -2.89
C LEU A 121 9.58 16.68 -2.47
N HIS A 122 9.54 17.18 -1.24
CA HIS A 122 10.59 18.04 -0.69
C HIS A 122 11.81 17.21 -0.26
N GLU A 123 12.99 17.63 -0.67
CA GLU A 123 14.26 17.06 -0.21
C GLU A 123 14.51 17.40 1.27
N GLY A 124 15.05 16.47 2.02
CA GLY A 124 15.39 16.70 3.41
C GLY A 124 15.25 15.47 4.30
N PRO A 125 15.45 15.62 5.62
CA PRO A 125 15.52 14.50 6.57
C PRO A 125 14.22 13.73 6.74
N HIS A 126 13.09 14.32 6.38
CA HIS A 126 11.77 13.68 6.48
C HIS A 126 11.32 13.03 5.18
N LYS A 127 12.16 13.12 4.12
CA LYS A 127 11.82 12.54 2.82
C LYS A 127 11.65 11.03 2.90
N GLN A 128 10.48 10.55 2.48
CA GLN A 128 10.21 9.13 2.33
C GLN A 128 9.18 8.86 1.23
N ILE A 129 9.42 7.82 0.45
CA ILE A 129 8.44 7.26 -0.48
C ILE A 129 8.18 5.82 -0.06
N PHE A 130 6.92 5.52 0.28
CA PHE A 130 6.42 4.18 0.52
C PHE A 130 5.52 3.77 -0.64
N VAL A 131 5.91 2.74 -1.37
CA VAL A 131 5.18 2.22 -2.52
C VAL A 131 4.72 0.82 -2.20
N THR A 132 3.45 0.54 -2.38
CA THR A 132 2.89 -0.80 -2.22
C THR A 132 1.87 -1.10 -3.31
N SER A 133 1.87 -2.31 -3.84
CA SER A 133 0.86 -2.78 -4.78
C SER A 133 0.84 -4.29 -4.91
N THR A 134 -0.30 -4.81 -5.34
CA THR A 134 -0.40 -6.12 -5.98
C THR A 134 0.18 -6.00 -7.39
N PRO A 135 0.98 -6.98 -7.88
CA PRO A 135 1.46 -6.99 -9.26
C PRO A 135 0.32 -7.00 -10.29
N ASN A 136 0.51 -6.31 -11.40
CA ASN A 136 -0.43 -6.27 -12.53
C ASN A 136 0.30 -6.53 -13.85
N GLY A 137 0.96 -7.67 -13.97
CA GLY A 137 1.72 -8.09 -15.14
C GLY A 137 3.13 -7.46 -15.25
N PRO A 138 3.90 -7.89 -16.26
CA PRO A 138 5.22 -7.34 -16.58
C PRO A 138 5.07 -6.03 -17.36
N GLY A 139 5.51 -4.92 -16.79
CA GLY A 139 5.49 -3.60 -17.44
C GLY A 139 4.84 -2.51 -16.56
N GLY A 140 4.79 -1.30 -17.09
CA GLY A 140 4.29 -0.10 -16.43
C GLY A 140 5.19 0.41 -15.29
N LEU A 141 4.74 1.49 -14.68
CA LEU A 141 5.46 2.19 -13.63
C LEU A 141 5.83 1.27 -12.47
N TYR A 142 4.85 0.53 -11.92
CA TYR A 142 5.08 -0.28 -10.73
C TYR A 142 6.12 -1.38 -10.95
N HIS A 143 6.05 -2.09 -12.09
CA HIS A 143 7.07 -3.08 -12.44
C HIS A 143 8.47 -2.45 -12.50
N ARG A 144 8.61 -1.28 -13.13
CA ARG A 144 9.88 -0.54 -13.18
C ARG A 144 10.39 -0.16 -11.78
N LEU A 145 9.51 0.34 -10.89
CA LEU A 145 9.86 0.68 -9.50
C LEU A 145 10.33 -0.55 -8.71
N VAL A 146 9.69 -1.70 -8.92
CA VAL A 146 10.13 -2.98 -8.32
C VAL A 146 11.52 -3.36 -8.80
N MET A 147 11.76 -3.35 -10.11
CA MET A 147 13.07 -3.71 -10.68
C MET A 147 14.18 -2.76 -10.22
N GLN A 148 13.90 -1.46 -10.14
CA GLN A 148 14.84 -0.47 -9.59
C GLN A 148 15.13 -0.73 -8.12
N ALA A 149 14.09 -1.00 -7.31
CA ALA A 149 14.25 -1.27 -5.88
C ALA A 149 15.01 -2.57 -5.59
N MET A 150 14.89 -3.57 -6.46
CA MET A 150 15.67 -4.81 -6.35
C MET A 150 17.15 -4.60 -6.69
N ALA A 151 17.45 -3.68 -7.60
CA ALA A 151 18.81 -3.39 -8.03
C ALA A 151 19.54 -2.38 -7.13
N ASP A 152 18.81 -1.56 -6.37
CA ASP A 152 19.38 -0.49 -5.55
C ASP A 152 19.44 -0.91 -4.07
N PRO A 153 20.64 -1.14 -3.50
CA PRO A 153 20.79 -1.53 -2.09
C PRO A 153 20.36 -0.43 -1.10
N ALA A 154 20.24 0.82 -1.53
CA ALA A 154 19.72 1.92 -0.70
C ALA A 154 18.20 1.91 -0.60
N THR A 155 17.52 1.19 -1.49
CA THR A 155 16.06 1.07 -1.49
C THR A 155 15.62 -0.21 -0.78
N CYS A 156 14.76 -0.06 0.23
CA CYS A 156 14.16 -1.22 0.90
C CYS A 156 13.11 -1.86 -0.03
N PHE A 157 13.42 -3.04 -0.56
CA PHE A 157 12.47 -3.89 -1.28
C PHE A 157 11.96 -5.00 -0.39
N ARG A 158 10.65 -5.29 -0.43
CA ARG A 158 10.00 -6.42 0.25
C ARG A 158 9.05 -7.12 -0.70
N PHE A 159 9.24 -8.43 -0.83
CA PHE A 159 8.33 -9.33 -1.54
C PHE A 159 7.61 -10.21 -0.53
N PHE A 160 6.28 -10.14 -0.50
CA PHE A 160 5.44 -10.99 0.33
C PHE A 160 4.82 -12.07 -0.54
N ARG A 161 5.19 -13.32 -0.26
CA ARG A 161 4.59 -14.44 -1.00
C ARG A 161 3.16 -14.65 -0.50
N TRP A 162 2.24 -14.93 -1.42
CA TRP A 162 0.86 -15.26 -1.06
C TRP A 162 0.81 -16.52 -0.18
N ALA A 163 1.70 -17.48 -0.41
CA ALA A 163 1.80 -18.72 0.33
C ALA A 163 2.15 -18.54 1.83
N ASP A 164 2.76 -17.43 2.21
CA ASP A 164 3.12 -17.16 3.61
C ASP A 164 1.90 -16.66 4.43
N HIS A 165 0.78 -16.34 3.76
CA HIS A 165 -0.40 -15.83 4.44
C HIS A 165 -1.31 -16.97 4.92
N ALA A 166 -1.55 -17.03 6.23
CA ALA A 166 -2.31 -18.12 6.87
C ALA A 166 -3.75 -18.28 6.36
N ALA A 167 -4.39 -17.19 5.91
CA ALA A 167 -5.75 -17.23 5.37
C ALA A 167 -5.86 -17.76 3.92
N TYR A 168 -4.73 -17.91 3.21
CA TYR A 168 -4.73 -18.40 1.83
C TYR A 168 -4.65 -19.93 1.78
N ARG A 169 -5.61 -20.54 2.45
CA ARG A 169 -5.76 -21.99 2.58
C ARG A 169 -7.22 -22.38 2.47
N MET A 170 -7.50 -23.45 1.75
CA MET A 170 -8.85 -24.00 1.61
C MET A 170 -8.79 -25.52 1.58
N ARG A 171 -9.68 -26.16 2.30
CA ARG A 171 -9.73 -27.63 2.33
C ARG A 171 -10.31 -28.15 0.99
N PRO A 172 -9.58 -29.03 0.27
CA PRO A 172 -10.08 -29.64 -0.93
C PRO A 172 -11.17 -30.67 -0.62
N PRO A 173 -12.06 -30.99 -1.62
CA PRO A 173 -12.86 -32.21 -1.61
C PRO A 173 -11.99 -33.46 -1.48
N ALA A 174 -12.58 -34.55 -1.00
CA ALA A 174 -11.83 -35.80 -0.76
C ALA A 174 -11.25 -36.45 -2.03
N ASP A 175 -11.88 -36.16 -3.16
CA ASP A 175 -11.54 -36.68 -4.49
C ASP A 175 -10.76 -35.70 -5.36
N TRP A 176 -10.37 -34.55 -4.80
CA TRP A 176 -9.57 -33.57 -5.53
C TRP A 176 -8.09 -33.95 -5.52
N GLU A 177 -7.49 -34.00 -6.69
CA GLU A 177 -6.07 -34.19 -6.90
C GLU A 177 -5.47 -33.00 -7.64
N PRO A 178 -4.26 -32.55 -7.26
CA PRO A 178 -3.58 -31.48 -7.98
C PRO A 178 -3.19 -31.95 -9.39
N THR A 179 -3.21 -31.02 -10.35
CA THR A 179 -2.61 -31.25 -11.67
C THR A 179 -1.10 -31.44 -11.56
N GLN A 180 -0.46 -31.96 -12.62
CA GLN A 180 1.02 -32.10 -12.63
C GLN A 180 1.71 -30.75 -12.43
N GLU A 181 1.21 -29.66 -13.07
CA GLU A 181 1.72 -28.30 -12.88
C GLU A 181 1.62 -27.85 -11.41
N GLU A 182 0.52 -28.13 -10.76
CA GLU A 182 0.31 -27.77 -9.35
C GLU A 182 1.22 -28.58 -8.42
N ALA A 183 1.44 -29.87 -8.70
CA ALA A 183 2.34 -30.72 -7.97
C ALA A 183 3.81 -30.25 -8.10
N ASP A 184 4.21 -29.86 -9.31
CA ASP A 184 5.55 -29.30 -9.58
C ASP A 184 5.72 -27.98 -8.84
N LEU A 185 4.71 -27.12 -8.86
CA LEU A 185 4.69 -25.85 -8.12
C LEU A 185 4.80 -26.07 -6.61
N ALA A 186 4.09 -27.08 -6.09
CA ALA A 186 4.14 -27.44 -4.68
C ALA A 186 5.57 -27.87 -4.26
N SER A 187 6.17 -28.73 -5.07
CA SER A 187 7.53 -29.22 -4.84
C SER A 187 8.54 -28.08 -4.86
N LEU A 188 8.43 -27.16 -5.84
CA LEU A 188 9.35 -26.04 -6.02
C LEU A 188 9.27 -25.01 -4.89
N HIS A 189 8.06 -24.74 -4.38
CA HIS A 189 7.80 -23.66 -3.43
C HIS A 189 7.42 -24.11 -2.02
N GLY A 190 7.39 -25.44 -1.76
CA GLY A 190 7.03 -25.99 -0.45
C GLY A 190 5.57 -25.74 -0.08
N LEU A 191 4.64 -25.81 -1.06
CA LEU A 191 3.22 -25.58 -0.82
C LEU A 191 2.54 -26.85 -0.31
N ASP A 192 1.62 -26.68 0.63
CA ASP A 192 0.77 -27.78 1.07
C ASP A 192 -0.54 -27.88 0.24
N ILE A 193 -1.28 -28.96 0.44
CA ILE A 193 -2.50 -29.26 -0.30
C ILE A 193 -3.60 -28.20 -0.11
N LEU A 194 -3.67 -27.54 1.05
CA LEU A 194 -4.65 -26.50 1.35
C LEU A 194 -4.35 -25.22 0.57
N GLN A 195 -3.07 -24.89 0.42
CA GLN A 195 -2.59 -23.74 -0.37
C GLN A 195 -2.80 -23.98 -1.85
N LEU A 196 -2.50 -25.18 -2.33
CA LEU A 196 -2.73 -25.56 -3.74
C LEU A 196 -4.20 -25.47 -4.11
N TYR A 197 -5.08 -26.02 -3.28
CA TYR A 197 -6.51 -25.97 -3.57
C TYR A 197 -7.06 -24.54 -3.48
N TRP A 198 -6.58 -23.71 -2.55
CA TRP A 198 -6.91 -22.29 -2.50
C TRP A 198 -6.52 -21.58 -3.82
N ARG A 199 -5.28 -21.81 -4.30
CA ARG A 199 -4.80 -21.27 -5.57
C ARG A 199 -5.65 -21.77 -6.75
N HIS A 200 -5.92 -23.07 -6.80
CA HIS A 200 -6.78 -23.70 -7.82
C HIS A 200 -8.13 -22.99 -7.91
N GLN A 201 -8.81 -22.79 -6.78
CA GLN A 201 -10.09 -22.09 -6.73
C GLN A 201 -10.01 -20.64 -7.19
N LYS A 202 -8.90 -19.96 -6.92
CA LYS A 202 -8.69 -18.56 -7.37
C LYS A 202 -8.46 -18.46 -8.88
N ILE A 203 -7.79 -19.41 -9.47
CA ILE A 203 -7.49 -19.42 -10.92
C ILE A 203 -8.67 -19.98 -11.73
N TRP A 204 -9.25 -21.09 -11.29
CA TRP A 204 -10.19 -21.87 -12.07
C TRP A 204 -11.63 -21.81 -11.56
N GLY A 205 -11.86 -21.46 -10.30
CA GLY A 205 -13.17 -21.38 -9.65
C GLY A 205 -13.98 -20.12 -9.96
N GLY A 206 -13.59 -19.31 -10.93
CA GLY A 206 -14.33 -18.10 -11.35
C GLY A 206 -14.25 -16.92 -10.37
N GLN A 207 -13.55 -17.06 -9.27
CA GLN A 207 -13.27 -15.96 -8.33
C GLN A 207 -11.87 -15.39 -8.62
N GLY A 208 -11.71 -14.68 -9.72
CA GLY A 208 -10.41 -14.13 -10.17
C GLY A 208 -9.55 -13.59 -9.02
N ILE A 209 -8.25 -13.82 -9.13
CA ILE A 209 -7.22 -13.29 -8.22
C ILE A 209 -7.15 -11.78 -8.36
#